data_27d216828843672c0989c5c970fe287e
#
_entry.id   27d216828843672c0989c5c970fe287e
#
_cell.length_a   1.000
_cell.length_b   1.000
_cell.length_c   1.000
_cell.angle_alpha   90.00
_cell.angle_beta   90.00
_cell.angle_gamma   90.00
#
_symmetry.space_group_name_H-M   'P 1'
#
loop_
_entity.id
_entity.type
_entity.pdbx_description
1 polymer ?
#
loop_
_entity_poly.entity_id
_entity_poly.type
_entity_poly.pdbx_seq_one_letter_code
_entity_poly.pdbx_strand_id
1 'polypeptide(L)' 'MNKTIKTVLGGVLFVVIVIGLWNLFDFIWKTWINGSGYQFSSSYHILYPLGIGVVSYVILFVIYTVRNKNK' A
#
# COMPACT_ATOMS: atom_id res chain seq x y z
N MET A 1 -22.41 9.60 5.77
CA MET A 1 -21.06 9.35 6.31
C MET A 1 -20.22 10.60 6.16
N ASN A 2 -19.44 10.92 7.19
CA ASN A 2 -18.59 12.10 7.17
C ASN A 2 -17.49 11.98 6.09
N LYS A 3 -17.20 13.08 5.41
CA LYS A 3 -16.19 13.11 4.37
C LYS A 3 -14.82 12.68 4.89
N THR A 4 -14.48 13.10 6.11
CA THR A 4 -13.21 12.72 6.74
C THR A 4 -13.13 11.21 6.97
N ILE A 5 -14.21 10.61 7.47
CA ILE A 5 -14.26 9.18 7.70
C ILE A 5 -14.09 8.42 6.39
N LYS A 6 -14.75 8.88 5.33
CA LYS A 6 -14.63 8.28 4.00
C LYS A 6 -13.19 8.29 3.52
N THR A 7 -12.50 9.41 3.70
CA THR A 7 -11.11 9.55 3.27
C THR A 7 -10.21 8.60 4.06
N VAL A 8 -10.41 8.52 5.38
CA VAL A 8 -9.61 7.63 6.22
C VAL A 8 -9.84 6.17 5.85
N LEU A 9 -11.10 5.78 5.64
CA LEU A 9 -11.42 4.42 5.24
C LEU A 9 -10.79 4.05 3.90
N GLY A 10 -10.83 4.99 2.95
CA GLY A 10 -10.19 4.78 1.66
C GLY A 10 -8.69 4.58 1.79
N GLY A 11 -8.05 5.36 2.67
CA GLY A 11 -6.62 5.22 2.92
C GLY A 11 -6.27 3.87 3.55
N VAL A 12 -7.08 3.44 4.52
CA VAL A 12 -6.86 2.15 5.17
C VAL A 12 -6.99 1.01 4.16
N LEU A 13 -8.04 1.05 3.33
CA LEU A 13 -8.21 0.04 2.29
C LEU A 13 -7.05 0.03 1.31
N PHE A 14 -6.59 1.21 0.90
CA PHE A 14 -5.47 1.32 -0.02
C PHE A 14 -4.22 0.68 0.56
N VAL A 15 -3.90 0.98 1.82
CA VAL A 15 -2.72 0.42 2.48
C VAL A 15 -2.84 -1.09 2.61
N VAL A 16 -4.02 -1.59 2.98
CA VAL A 16 -4.25 -3.04 3.11
C VAL A 16 -4.01 -3.74 1.77
N ILE A 17 -4.52 -3.16 0.68
CA ILE A 17 -4.32 -3.72 -0.66
C ILE A 17 -2.84 -3.73 -1.02
N VAL A 18 -2.11 -2.65 -0.74
CA VAL A 18 -0.68 -2.56 -1.02
C VAL A 18 0.08 -3.64 -0.24
N ILE A 19 -0.23 -3.81 1.04
CA ILE A 19 0.42 -4.84 1.85
C ILE A 19 0.15 -6.23 1.27
N GLY A 20 -1.09 -6.50 0.91
CA GLY A 20 -1.47 -7.78 0.32
C GLY A 20 -0.75 -8.06 -0.98
N LEU A 21 -0.70 -7.08 -1.88
CA LEU A 21 -0.01 -7.22 -3.15
C LEU A 21 1.49 -7.40 -2.96
N TRP A 22 2.08 -6.66 -2.04
CA TRP A 22 3.50 -6.79 -1.74
C TRP A 22 3.85 -8.21 -1.32
N ASN A 23 3.07 -8.77 -0.40
CA ASN A 23 3.30 -10.13 0.07
C ASN A 23 3.07 -11.15 -1.03
N LEU A 24 2.05 -10.95 -1.85
CA LEU A 24 1.74 -11.86 -2.96
C LEU A 24 2.88 -11.88 -3.98
N PHE A 25 3.36 -10.72 -4.40
CA PHE A 25 4.46 -10.64 -5.35
C PHE A 25 5.73 -11.25 -4.78
N ASP A 26 6.02 -11.00 -3.50
CA ASP A 26 7.19 -11.59 -2.86
C ASP A 26 7.09 -13.10 -2.81
N PHE A 27 5.91 -13.63 -2.49
CA PHE A 27 5.67 -15.07 -2.46
C PHE A 27 5.91 -15.69 -3.83
N ILE A 28 5.34 -15.10 -4.88
CA ILE A 28 5.50 -15.61 -6.24
C ILE A 28 6.97 -15.55 -6.65
N TRP A 29 7.63 -14.43 -6.38
CA TRP A 29 9.02 -14.27 -6.75
C TRP A 29 9.92 -15.31 -6.09
N LYS A 30 9.78 -15.49 -4.79
CA LYS A 30 10.63 -16.42 -4.05
C LYS A 30 10.33 -17.87 -4.36
N THR A 31 9.06 -18.20 -4.61
CA THR A 31 8.66 -19.59 -4.85
C THR A 31 8.91 -20.00 -6.29
N TRP A 32 8.53 -19.16 -7.25
CA TRP A 32 8.52 -19.54 -8.66
C TRP A 32 9.82 -19.12 -9.38
N ILE A 33 10.34 -17.97 -9.08
CA ILE A 33 11.46 -17.41 -9.82
C ILE A 33 12.78 -17.73 -9.11
N ASN A 34 12.87 -17.42 -7.84
CA ASN A 34 14.08 -17.61 -7.07
C ASN A 34 14.27 -19.04 -6.56
N GLY A 35 13.17 -19.75 -6.33
CA GLY A 35 13.21 -21.15 -5.92
C GLY A 35 13.76 -21.40 -4.52
N SER A 36 14.00 -20.36 -3.74
CA SER A 36 14.60 -20.51 -2.40
C SER A 36 13.58 -20.67 -1.28
N GLY A 37 12.29 -20.69 -1.62
CA GLY A 37 11.23 -20.84 -0.63
C GLY A 37 10.85 -19.51 0.00
N TYR A 38 9.60 -19.43 0.43
CA TYR A 38 9.04 -18.23 1.03
C TYR A 38 9.28 -18.21 2.53
N GLN A 39 9.82 -17.12 3.04
CA GLN A 39 9.97 -16.89 4.47
C GLN A 39 9.34 -15.56 4.85
N PHE A 40 8.40 -15.60 5.77
CA PHE A 40 7.70 -14.41 6.23
C PHE A 40 8.58 -13.63 7.21
N SER A 41 8.74 -12.34 6.96
CA SER A 41 9.43 -11.43 7.86
C SER A 41 8.52 -10.25 8.15
N SER A 42 8.19 -10.04 9.43
CA SER A 42 7.29 -8.95 9.82
C SER A 42 7.80 -7.59 9.36
N SER A 43 9.10 -7.34 9.53
CA SER A 43 9.66 -6.05 9.12
C SER A 43 9.59 -5.85 7.62
N TYR A 44 9.96 -6.86 6.85
CA TYR A 44 10.01 -6.73 5.41
C TYR A 44 8.62 -6.78 4.78
N HIS A 45 7.76 -7.68 5.25
CA HIS A 45 6.48 -7.93 4.59
C HIS A 45 5.35 -7.02 5.07
N ILE A 46 5.56 -6.32 6.18
CA ILE A 46 4.53 -5.42 6.73
C ILE A 46 5.04 -3.97 6.75
N LEU A 47 6.24 -3.76 7.29
CA LEU A 47 6.75 -2.41 7.48
C LEU A 47 7.02 -1.69 6.15
N TYR A 48 7.68 -2.37 5.22
CA TYR A 48 7.98 -1.77 3.92
C TYR A 48 6.72 -1.44 3.11
N PRO A 49 5.80 -2.39 2.91
CA PRO A 49 4.58 -2.05 2.16
C PRO A 49 3.71 -1.05 2.90
N LEU A 50 3.69 -1.08 4.22
CA LEU A 50 2.95 -0.09 5.00
C LEU A 50 3.48 1.31 4.73
N GLY A 51 4.80 1.50 4.80
CA GLY A 51 5.41 2.79 4.51
C GLY A 51 5.17 3.24 3.08
N ILE A 52 5.37 2.34 2.13
CA ILE A 52 5.14 2.65 0.71
C ILE A 52 3.67 3.04 0.49
N GLY A 53 2.75 2.29 1.07
CA GLY A 53 1.33 2.56 0.91
C GLY A 53 0.94 3.91 1.48
N VAL A 54 1.42 4.24 2.69
CA VAL A 54 1.13 5.51 3.34
C VAL A 54 1.69 6.67 2.51
N VAL A 55 2.95 6.58 2.09
CA VAL A 55 3.59 7.62 1.31
C VAL A 55 2.87 7.80 -0.03
N SER A 56 2.54 6.72 -0.70
CA SER A 56 1.83 6.79 -1.97
C SER A 56 0.46 7.44 -1.79
N TYR A 57 -0.26 7.08 -0.74
CA TYR A 57 -1.56 7.66 -0.47
C TYR A 57 -1.47 9.17 -0.23
N VAL A 58 -0.47 9.59 0.55
CA VAL A 58 -0.27 11.02 0.83
C VAL A 58 0.03 11.77 -0.47
N ILE A 59 0.89 11.23 -1.32
CA ILE A 59 1.22 11.85 -2.60
C ILE A 59 -0.03 11.98 -3.47
N LEU A 60 -0.82 10.92 -3.58
CA LEU A 60 -2.04 10.96 -4.35
C LEU A 60 -3.04 11.98 -3.80
N PHE A 61 -3.14 12.06 -2.48
CA PHE A 61 -4.02 13.02 -1.83
C PHE A 61 -3.59 14.46 -2.15
N VAL A 62 -2.29 14.74 -2.10
CA VAL A 62 -1.77 16.06 -2.41
C VAL A 62 -2.06 16.41 -3.87
N ILE A 63 -1.80 15.49 -4.79
CA ILE A 63 -2.06 15.71 -6.21
C ILE A 63 -3.54 15.97 -6.44
N TYR A 64 -4.41 15.19 -5.82
CA TYR A 64 -5.85 15.36 -5.96
C TYR A 64 -6.29 16.74 -5.46
N THR A 65 -5.76 17.16 -4.31
CA THR A 65 -6.12 18.44 -3.71
C THR A 65 -5.68 19.60 -4.61
N VAL A 66 -4.46 19.53 -5.13
CA VAL A 66 -3.93 20.58 -6.01
C VAL A 66 -4.75 20.66 -7.30
N ARG A 67 -5.04 19.53 -7.92
CA ARG A 67 -5.83 19.51 -9.16
C ARG A 67 -7.24 20.03 -8.94
N ASN A 68 -7.84 19.67 -7.81
CA ASN A 68 -9.18 20.13 -7.49
C ASN A 68 -9.22 21.63 -7.22
N LYS A 69 -8.15 22.16 -6.68
CA LYS A 69 -8.03 23.59 -6.38
C LYS A 69 -7.89 24.43 -7.65
N ASN A 70 -7.29 23.86 -8.69
CA ASN A 70 -7.07 24.56 -9.95
C ASN A 70 -8.29 24.55 -10.88
N LYS A 71 -9.32 23.84 -10.49
CA LYS A 71 -10.58 23.88 -11.22
C LYS A 71 -11.42 25.04 -10.73
#